data_7d48485a626432f305f773c2e9dd7ae5
#
_entry.id   7d48485a626432f305f773c2e9dd7ae5
#
_cell.length_a   1.000
_cell.length_b   1.000
_cell.length_c   1.000
_cell.angle_alpha   90.00
_cell.angle_beta   90.00
_cell.angle_gamma   90.00
#
_symmetry.space_group_name_H-M   'P 1'
#
loop_
_entity.id
_entity.type
_entity.pdbx_description
1 polymer ?
#
loop_
_entity_poly.entity_id
_entity_poly.type
_entity_poly.pdbx_seq_one_letter_code
_entity_poly.pdbx_strand_id
1 'polypeptide(L)'
;MNLPRYEEHEDEFLKAMANRFGFSGKTWDVFIARFREKNTNSTDKEVAFSLEEDLIYGTKEGAVPATIMRDRLKVICNKLEAEGCDYQGKTKGKWKIAKHWLREELYPQWLKQRRLITLSREQLWQQLWEQANPTDKIQPVLFPKSLPTLEMGEAEMSQEESLSFPLNSKIRLEVNLESAGYLLLLEKGTSGKIYCLCPSGFAPEPQHSGGLFILPQHNTRHKSFKLTGSPGEEEIVAVIAKDVPGLDWLPKPGEKLLQLREEHLMGLLDYLSDYRDCQVLRTAYGVTV
;
A
#
# COMPACT_ATOMS: atom_id res chain seq x y z
N MET A 1 -3.81 -10.96 16.25
CA MET A 1 -4.31 -9.61 16.52
C MET A 1 -5.81 -9.67 16.69
N ASN A 2 -6.37 -9.17 17.79
CA ASN A 2 -7.82 -9.05 17.91
C ASN A 2 -8.27 -7.88 17.04
N LEU A 3 -9.00 -8.17 15.97
CA LEU A 3 -9.66 -7.14 15.17
C LEU A 3 -10.71 -6.42 16.03
N PRO A 4 -10.88 -5.10 15.89
CA PRO A 4 -11.98 -4.37 16.51
C PRO A 4 -13.32 -5.03 16.16
N ARG A 5 -14.24 -5.03 17.11
CA ARG A 5 -15.56 -5.65 16.89
C ARG A 5 -16.31 -4.92 15.79
N TYR A 6 -16.99 -5.68 14.94
CA TYR A 6 -17.77 -5.13 13.83
C TYR A 6 -18.79 -4.09 14.30
N GLU A 7 -19.46 -4.36 15.42
CA GLU A 7 -20.49 -3.53 16.00
C GLU A 7 -20.02 -2.11 16.38
N GLU A 8 -18.72 -1.97 16.70
CA GLU A 8 -18.11 -0.68 17.08
C GLU A 8 -17.92 0.26 15.88
N HIS A 9 -17.80 -0.31 14.68
CA HIS A 9 -17.48 0.42 13.44
C HIS A 9 -18.53 0.22 12.33
N GLU A 10 -19.63 -0.46 12.62
CA GLU A 10 -20.62 -0.86 11.62
C GLU A 10 -21.11 0.32 10.77
N ASP A 11 -21.52 1.41 11.40
CA ASP A 11 -22.08 2.57 10.70
C ASP A 11 -21.05 3.24 9.77
N GLU A 12 -19.82 3.35 10.22
CA GLU A 12 -18.75 3.94 9.41
C GLU A 12 -18.36 3.03 8.24
N PHE A 13 -18.26 1.73 8.51
CA PHE A 13 -17.99 0.73 7.49
C PHE A 13 -19.07 0.70 6.41
N LEU A 14 -20.34 0.61 6.81
CA LEU A 14 -21.45 0.60 5.85
C LEU A 14 -21.51 1.87 5.01
N LYS A 15 -21.26 3.05 5.60
CA LYS A 15 -21.17 4.31 4.86
C LYS A 15 -19.99 4.30 3.87
N ALA A 16 -18.82 3.79 4.27
CA ALA A 16 -17.67 3.65 3.38
C ALA A 16 -17.97 2.71 2.22
N MET A 17 -18.63 1.57 2.48
CA MET A 17 -19.01 0.61 1.42
C MET A 17 -20.07 1.19 0.49
N ALA A 18 -21.06 1.91 1.02
CA ALA A 18 -22.06 2.58 0.20
C ALA A 18 -21.43 3.59 -0.78
N ASN A 19 -20.43 4.36 -0.31
CA ASN A 19 -19.64 5.26 -1.16
C ASN A 19 -18.84 4.49 -2.21
N ARG A 20 -18.09 3.45 -1.81
CA ARG A 20 -17.29 2.61 -2.69
C ARG A 20 -18.11 2.01 -3.83
N PHE A 21 -19.32 1.53 -3.52
CA PHE A 21 -20.22 0.93 -4.51
C PHE A 21 -21.05 1.95 -5.31
N GLY A 22 -20.89 3.25 -5.01
CA GLY A 22 -21.60 4.33 -5.71
C GLY A 22 -23.09 4.39 -5.40
N PHE A 23 -23.53 3.90 -4.23
CA PHE A 23 -24.94 4.05 -3.82
C PHE A 23 -25.23 5.50 -3.43
N SER A 24 -26.40 5.98 -3.79
CA SER A 24 -26.86 7.34 -3.48
C SER A 24 -28.37 7.39 -3.26
N GLY A 25 -28.85 8.46 -2.60
CA GLY A 25 -30.26 8.69 -2.32
C GLY A 25 -30.92 7.48 -1.66
N LYS A 26 -32.12 7.13 -2.07
CA LYS A 26 -32.90 6.02 -1.47
C LYS A 26 -32.19 4.65 -1.50
N THR A 27 -31.31 4.42 -2.46
CA THR A 27 -30.53 3.18 -2.51
C THR A 27 -29.50 3.12 -1.39
N TRP A 28 -28.88 4.25 -1.08
CA TRP A 28 -28.00 4.43 0.08
C TRP A 28 -28.73 4.12 1.38
N ASP A 29 -29.92 4.73 1.60
CA ASP A 29 -30.69 4.58 2.83
C ASP A 29 -31.13 3.14 3.05
N VAL A 30 -31.60 2.50 1.98
CA VAL A 30 -31.96 1.06 2.00
C VAL A 30 -30.75 0.18 2.29
N PHE A 31 -29.58 0.46 1.69
CA PHE A 31 -28.35 -0.28 1.96
C PHE A 31 -27.97 -0.17 3.44
N ILE A 32 -27.84 1.07 3.97
CA ILE A 32 -27.48 1.30 5.37
C ILE A 32 -28.47 0.61 6.29
N ALA A 33 -29.78 0.83 6.10
CA ALA A 33 -30.79 0.28 6.99
C ALA A 33 -30.83 -1.25 6.98
N ARG A 34 -30.77 -1.87 5.78
CA ARG A 34 -30.92 -3.33 5.66
C ARG A 34 -29.71 -4.10 6.16
N PHE A 35 -28.52 -3.55 5.98
CA PHE A 35 -27.28 -4.24 6.31
C PHE A 35 -26.81 -4.04 7.76
N ARG A 36 -27.43 -3.14 8.53
CA ARG A 36 -27.19 -3.01 9.98
C ARG A 36 -27.54 -4.30 10.72
N GLU A 37 -26.74 -4.62 11.75
CA GLU A 37 -26.89 -5.84 12.56
C GLU A 37 -28.25 -5.88 13.26
N LYS A 38 -28.69 -4.74 13.82
CA LYS A 38 -30.00 -4.61 14.48
C LYS A 38 -31.19 -5.04 13.61
N ASN A 39 -31.05 -4.98 12.28
CA ASN A 39 -32.10 -5.32 11.32
C ASN A 39 -31.97 -6.72 10.72
N THR A 40 -31.07 -7.57 11.25
CA THR A 40 -30.83 -8.94 10.73
C THR A 40 -32.07 -9.80 10.79
N ASN A 41 -32.85 -9.68 11.85
CA ASN A 41 -34.06 -10.48 12.07
C ASN A 41 -35.34 -9.74 11.62
N SER A 42 -35.25 -8.48 11.20
CA SER A 42 -36.37 -7.71 10.71
C SER A 42 -36.81 -8.12 9.31
N THR A 43 -38.10 -8.11 9.04
CA THR A 43 -38.61 -8.30 7.66
C THR A 43 -38.34 -7.07 6.80
N ASP A 44 -38.36 -7.22 5.48
CA ASP A 44 -38.19 -6.09 4.56
C ASP A 44 -39.27 -5.03 4.75
N LYS A 45 -40.49 -5.46 5.20
CA LYS A 45 -41.58 -4.55 5.52
C LYS A 45 -41.29 -3.71 6.75
N GLU A 46 -40.78 -4.30 7.83
CA GLU A 46 -40.42 -3.56 9.07
C GLU A 46 -39.28 -2.56 8.81
N VAL A 47 -38.26 -2.96 8.06
CA VAL A 47 -37.17 -2.05 7.69
C VAL A 47 -37.68 -0.93 6.78
N ALA A 48 -38.58 -1.23 5.83
CA ALA A 48 -39.19 -0.22 4.97
C ALA A 48 -40.01 0.80 5.77
N PHE A 49 -40.76 0.35 6.75
CA PHE A 49 -41.54 1.26 7.63
C PHE A 49 -40.64 2.18 8.46
N SER A 50 -39.48 1.73 8.88
CA SER A 50 -38.51 2.60 9.59
C SER A 50 -37.89 3.70 8.72
N LEU A 51 -38.05 3.59 7.40
CA LEU A 51 -37.55 4.53 6.38
C LEU A 51 -38.73 5.26 5.65
N GLU A 52 -39.94 5.18 6.18
CA GLU A 52 -41.16 5.47 5.44
C GLU A 52 -41.21 6.90 4.87
N GLU A 53 -40.81 7.91 5.63
CA GLU A 53 -40.78 9.30 5.16
C GLU A 53 -39.86 9.50 3.97
N ASP A 54 -38.70 8.83 3.95
CA ASP A 54 -37.70 8.98 2.92
C ASP A 54 -37.97 8.11 1.68
N LEU A 55 -38.66 6.96 1.84
CA LEU A 55 -38.92 6.04 0.73
C LEU A 55 -40.12 6.45 -0.13
N ILE A 56 -41.08 7.17 0.44
CA ILE A 56 -42.36 7.55 -0.23
C ILE A 56 -42.16 8.81 -1.08
N TYR A 57 -41.32 9.76 -0.68
CA TYR A 57 -41.11 11.00 -1.39
C TYR A 57 -40.52 10.76 -2.81
N GLY A 58 -41.33 11.10 -3.84
CA GLY A 58 -40.91 11.00 -5.26
C GLY A 58 -41.16 9.64 -5.92
N THR A 59 -42.02 8.78 -5.35
CA THR A 59 -42.51 7.56 -6.02
C THR A 59 -43.88 7.80 -6.68
N LYS A 60 -44.20 6.95 -7.69
CA LYS A 60 -45.56 6.96 -8.30
C LYS A 60 -46.63 6.75 -7.24
N GLU A 61 -47.74 7.46 -7.38
CA GLU A 61 -48.92 7.27 -6.55
C GLU A 61 -49.29 5.78 -6.43
N GLY A 62 -49.42 5.26 -5.22
CA GLY A 62 -49.80 3.88 -4.91
C GLY A 62 -48.65 2.89 -4.70
N ALA A 63 -47.36 3.31 -4.73
CA ALA A 63 -46.26 2.40 -4.46
C ALA A 63 -46.14 2.08 -2.96
N VAL A 64 -46.11 0.78 -2.62
CA VAL A 64 -46.00 0.29 -1.24
C VAL A 64 -44.50 0.28 -0.84
N PRO A 65 -44.15 0.81 0.38
CA PRO A 65 -42.76 0.87 0.87
C PRO A 65 -42.00 -0.45 0.76
N ALA A 66 -42.66 -1.58 1.05
CA ALA A 66 -42.07 -2.89 0.93
C ALA A 66 -41.71 -3.29 -0.52
N THR A 67 -42.41 -2.80 -1.53
CA THR A 67 -42.11 -3.02 -2.94
C THR A 67 -40.89 -2.20 -3.34
N ILE A 68 -40.82 -0.95 -2.96
CA ILE A 68 -39.70 -0.06 -3.18
C ILE A 68 -38.41 -0.65 -2.54
N MET A 69 -38.54 -1.11 -1.29
CA MET A 69 -37.45 -1.77 -0.56
C MET A 69 -36.91 -2.97 -1.35
N ARG A 70 -37.80 -3.84 -1.84
CA ARG A 70 -37.42 -5.02 -2.64
C ARG A 70 -36.70 -4.65 -3.93
N ASP A 71 -37.19 -3.64 -4.66
CA ASP A 71 -36.58 -3.20 -5.92
C ASP A 71 -35.19 -2.60 -5.68
N ARG A 72 -35.03 -1.81 -4.61
CA ARG A 72 -33.71 -1.27 -4.24
C ARG A 72 -32.76 -2.36 -3.79
N LEU A 73 -33.21 -3.34 -3.00
CA LEU A 73 -32.38 -4.48 -2.62
C LEU A 73 -31.94 -5.32 -3.82
N LYS A 74 -32.76 -5.45 -4.85
CA LYS A 74 -32.35 -6.11 -6.08
C LYS A 74 -31.20 -5.37 -6.77
N VAL A 75 -31.30 -4.04 -6.87
CA VAL A 75 -30.22 -3.19 -7.43
C VAL A 75 -28.95 -3.34 -6.61
N ILE A 76 -29.05 -3.26 -5.27
CA ILE A 76 -27.92 -3.42 -4.37
C ILE A 76 -27.27 -4.78 -4.55
N CYS A 77 -28.05 -5.87 -4.50
CA CYS A 77 -27.49 -7.21 -4.64
C CYS A 77 -26.81 -7.45 -6.01
N ASN A 78 -27.37 -6.92 -7.08
CA ASN A 78 -26.74 -7.02 -8.41
C ASN A 78 -25.41 -6.26 -8.45
N LYS A 79 -25.33 -5.09 -7.80
CA LYS A 79 -24.07 -4.34 -7.72
C LYS A 79 -23.03 -5.09 -6.89
N LEU A 80 -23.41 -5.66 -5.75
CA LEU A 80 -22.51 -6.45 -4.90
C LEU A 80 -22.02 -7.72 -5.61
N GLU A 81 -22.86 -8.35 -6.43
CA GLU A 81 -22.48 -9.48 -7.28
C GLU A 81 -21.40 -9.09 -8.30
N ALA A 82 -21.56 -7.93 -8.94
CA ALA A 82 -20.54 -7.38 -9.86
C ALA A 82 -19.22 -7.01 -9.15
N GLU A 83 -19.24 -6.76 -7.85
CA GLU A 83 -18.06 -6.46 -7.02
C GLU A 83 -17.46 -7.71 -6.35
N GLY A 84 -17.95 -8.92 -6.71
CA GLY A 84 -17.36 -10.19 -6.28
C GLY A 84 -18.13 -10.96 -5.20
N CYS A 85 -19.32 -10.49 -4.77
CA CYS A 85 -20.16 -11.27 -3.85
C CYS A 85 -20.80 -12.47 -4.57
N ASP A 86 -20.34 -13.68 -4.26
CA ASP A 86 -20.89 -14.91 -4.83
C ASP A 86 -22.15 -15.36 -4.09
N TYR A 87 -23.28 -15.34 -4.77
CA TYR A 87 -24.56 -15.83 -4.24
C TYR A 87 -24.79 -17.32 -4.43
N GLN A 88 -23.84 -18.07 -4.97
CA GLN A 88 -23.93 -19.52 -5.16
C GLN A 88 -25.23 -19.96 -5.86
N GLY A 89 -25.70 -19.17 -6.85
CA GLY A 89 -26.94 -19.44 -7.60
C GLY A 89 -28.24 -19.21 -6.82
N LYS A 90 -28.20 -18.73 -5.57
CA LYS A 90 -29.41 -18.45 -4.80
C LYS A 90 -30.17 -17.25 -5.35
N THR A 91 -31.48 -17.39 -5.49
CA THR A 91 -32.38 -16.33 -5.96
C THR A 91 -33.07 -15.58 -4.82
N LYS A 92 -33.21 -16.20 -3.65
CA LYS A 92 -33.87 -15.64 -2.46
C LYS A 92 -32.86 -15.42 -1.33
N GLY A 93 -33.05 -14.37 -0.55
CA GLY A 93 -32.20 -14.08 0.61
C GLY A 93 -30.79 -13.63 0.27
N LYS A 94 -30.51 -13.16 -0.96
CA LYS A 94 -29.20 -12.67 -1.42
C LYS A 94 -28.57 -11.67 -0.45
N TRP A 95 -29.38 -10.79 0.15
CA TRP A 95 -28.89 -9.79 1.10
C TRP A 95 -28.23 -10.40 2.35
N LYS A 96 -28.67 -11.60 2.80
CA LYS A 96 -28.05 -12.28 3.96
C LYS A 96 -26.64 -12.76 3.62
N ILE A 97 -26.44 -13.28 2.41
CA ILE A 97 -25.13 -13.70 1.90
C ILE A 97 -24.25 -12.47 1.73
N ALA A 98 -24.78 -11.40 1.11
CA ALA A 98 -24.05 -10.15 0.96
C ALA A 98 -23.66 -9.53 2.31
N LYS A 99 -24.52 -9.57 3.33
CA LYS A 99 -24.19 -9.12 4.68
C LYS A 99 -23.04 -9.92 5.29
N HIS A 100 -23.06 -11.23 5.13
CA HIS A 100 -21.98 -12.09 5.60
C HIS A 100 -20.68 -11.79 4.85
N TRP A 101 -20.73 -11.67 3.52
CA TRP A 101 -19.58 -11.31 2.69
C TRP A 101 -18.98 -9.94 3.06
N LEU A 102 -19.80 -8.92 3.26
CA LEU A 102 -19.37 -7.61 3.74
C LEU A 102 -18.63 -7.70 5.08
N ARG A 103 -19.19 -8.50 6.02
CA ARG A 103 -18.64 -8.63 7.38
C ARG A 103 -17.34 -9.45 7.41
N GLU A 104 -17.30 -10.59 6.73
CA GLU A 104 -16.18 -11.53 6.86
C GLU A 104 -15.03 -11.22 5.88
N GLU A 105 -15.33 -10.64 4.72
CA GLU A 105 -14.32 -10.38 3.71
C GLU A 105 -13.93 -8.91 3.61
N LEU A 106 -14.91 -7.99 3.51
CA LEU A 106 -14.60 -6.57 3.27
C LEU A 106 -14.31 -5.78 4.54
N TYR A 107 -14.95 -6.11 5.67
CA TYR A 107 -14.71 -5.38 6.92
C TYR A 107 -13.27 -5.51 7.43
N PRO A 108 -12.64 -6.71 7.43
CA PRO A 108 -11.23 -6.84 7.79
C PRO A 108 -10.30 -6.05 6.87
N GLN A 109 -10.58 -6.03 5.57
CA GLN A 109 -9.81 -5.25 4.59
C GLN A 109 -9.96 -3.74 4.85
N TRP A 110 -11.18 -3.27 5.07
CA TRP A 110 -11.46 -1.87 5.38
C TRP A 110 -10.79 -1.42 6.69
N LEU A 111 -10.79 -2.26 7.73
CA LEU A 111 -10.07 -1.97 8.98
C LEU A 111 -8.57 -1.84 8.76
N LYS A 112 -7.98 -2.75 7.98
CA LYS A 112 -6.57 -2.67 7.63
C LYS A 112 -6.25 -1.36 6.94
N GLN A 113 -6.99 -1.01 5.88
CA GLN A 113 -6.82 0.23 5.14
C GLN A 113 -7.01 1.46 6.03
N ARG A 114 -8.04 1.48 6.87
CA ARG A 114 -8.30 2.60 7.78
C ARG A 114 -7.20 2.78 8.82
N ARG A 115 -6.68 1.69 9.37
CA ARG A 115 -5.58 1.74 10.32
C ARG A 115 -4.31 2.30 9.68
N LEU A 116 -4.06 1.96 8.42
CA LEU A 116 -2.93 2.47 7.65
C LEU A 116 -3.14 3.95 7.24
N ILE A 117 -4.35 4.35 6.83
CA ILE A 117 -4.68 5.74 6.48
C ILE A 117 -4.50 6.70 7.67
N THR A 118 -4.64 6.23 8.91
CA THR A 118 -4.40 7.06 10.11
C THR A 118 -2.92 7.22 10.45
N LEU A 119 -2.04 6.45 9.82
CA LEU A 119 -0.60 6.52 10.05
C LEU A 119 0.03 7.63 9.21
N SER A 120 0.93 8.38 9.83
CA SER A 120 1.76 9.33 9.11
C SER A 120 2.75 8.60 8.19
N ARG A 121 3.28 9.31 7.20
CA ARG A 121 4.32 8.78 6.30
C ARG A 121 5.51 8.21 7.07
N GLU A 122 5.91 8.86 8.15
CA GLU A 122 6.99 8.40 9.01
C GLU A 122 6.67 7.07 9.70
N GLN A 123 5.45 6.91 10.21
CA GLN A 123 5.01 5.66 10.84
C GLN A 123 4.90 4.51 9.83
N LEU A 124 4.44 4.80 8.61
CA LEU A 124 4.40 3.81 7.52
C LEU A 124 5.80 3.38 7.09
N TRP A 125 6.73 4.34 6.98
CA TRP A 125 8.14 4.02 6.71
C TRP A 125 8.74 3.17 7.82
N GLN A 126 8.49 3.52 9.07
CA GLN A 126 8.98 2.76 10.21
C GLN A 126 8.46 1.31 10.20
N GLN A 127 7.18 1.10 9.84
CA GLN A 127 6.66 -0.26 9.68
C GLN A 127 7.36 -1.04 8.56
N LEU A 128 7.61 -0.40 7.42
CA LEU A 128 8.36 -1.01 6.32
C LEU A 128 9.79 -1.33 6.75
N TRP A 129 10.43 -0.41 7.47
CA TRP A 129 11.78 -0.57 8.01
C TRP A 129 11.88 -1.74 8.99
N GLU A 130 10.92 -1.89 9.88
CA GLU A 130 10.88 -2.99 10.87
C GLU A 130 10.63 -4.36 10.24
N GLN A 131 9.89 -4.42 9.13
CA GLN A 131 9.67 -5.65 8.35
C GLN A 131 10.89 -6.06 7.55
N ALA A 132 11.78 -5.13 7.21
CA ALA A 132 12.95 -5.37 6.39
C ALA A 132 14.10 -5.98 7.21
N ASN A 133 14.79 -6.97 6.63
CA ASN A 133 15.96 -7.59 7.24
C ASN A 133 17.20 -6.72 7.02
N PRO A 134 18.01 -6.45 8.06
CA PRO A 134 19.30 -5.80 7.88
C PRO A 134 20.18 -6.57 6.90
N THR A 135 20.96 -5.85 6.07
CA THR A 135 21.80 -6.48 5.07
C THR A 135 23.06 -5.67 4.76
N ASP A 136 24.11 -6.37 4.38
CA ASP A 136 25.34 -5.84 3.78
C ASP A 136 25.33 -5.91 2.24
N LYS A 137 24.27 -6.46 1.64
CA LYS A 137 24.12 -6.59 0.19
C LYS A 137 23.83 -5.27 -0.52
N ILE A 138 23.42 -4.24 0.20
CA ILE A 138 23.15 -2.90 -0.30
C ILE A 138 24.26 -1.99 0.23
N GLN A 139 25.13 -1.51 -0.65
CA GLN A 139 26.28 -0.72 -0.25
C GLN A 139 26.36 0.59 -1.03
N PRO A 140 26.31 1.75 -0.37
CA PRO A 140 26.73 3.00 -0.97
C PRO A 140 28.26 3.01 -1.11
N VAL A 141 28.76 3.39 -2.29
CA VAL A 141 30.20 3.46 -2.59
C VAL A 141 30.55 4.80 -3.20
N LEU A 142 31.70 5.37 -2.86
CA LEU A 142 32.20 6.62 -3.45
C LEU A 142 32.40 6.49 -4.96
N PHE A 143 32.09 7.54 -5.70
CA PHE A 143 32.31 7.62 -7.14
C PHE A 143 33.05 8.92 -7.53
N PRO A 144 34.12 8.83 -8.33
CA PRO A 144 34.79 7.59 -8.76
C PRO A 144 35.42 6.86 -7.57
N LYS A 145 35.48 5.52 -7.63
CA LYS A 145 36.27 4.76 -6.64
C LYS A 145 37.66 5.38 -6.60
N SER A 146 38.08 5.98 -5.51
CA SER A 146 39.48 6.34 -5.31
C SER A 146 40.26 5.06 -5.36
N LEU A 147 41.23 4.96 -6.31
CA LEU A 147 42.24 3.91 -6.25
C LEU A 147 42.84 3.98 -4.83
N PRO A 148 43.01 2.86 -4.12
CA PRO A 148 43.70 2.88 -2.85
C PRO A 148 45.07 3.48 -3.09
N THR A 149 45.31 4.67 -2.53
CA THR A 149 46.64 5.23 -2.43
C THR A 149 47.38 4.24 -1.54
N LEU A 150 48.44 3.66 -2.06
CA LEU A 150 49.38 2.80 -1.33
C LEU A 150 50.07 3.62 -0.24
N GLU A 151 49.37 3.87 0.87
CA GLU A 151 50.00 4.34 2.11
C GLU A 151 49.48 3.47 3.25
N MET A 152 50.30 2.47 3.54
CA MET A 152 50.59 1.82 4.80
C MET A 152 49.67 2.08 5.98
N GLY A 153 49.04 1.01 6.42
CA GLY A 153 48.40 0.87 7.72
C GLY A 153 47.24 -0.10 7.62
N GLU A 154 47.55 -1.38 7.84
CA GLU A 154 46.56 -2.37 8.22
C GLU A 154 45.98 -1.94 9.58
N ALA A 155 45.04 -1.03 9.57
CA ALA A 155 44.13 -0.88 10.68
C ALA A 155 43.07 -1.98 10.49
N GLU A 156 43.09 -2.98 11.33
CA GLU A 156 41.99 -3.91 11.53
C GLU A 156 40.72 -3.04 11.79
N MET A 157 39.88 -2.92 10.76
CA MET A 157 38.59 -2.26 10.89
C MET A 157 37.73 -3.13 11.81
N SER A 158 37.57 -2.68 13.04
CA SER A 158 36.56 -3.19 13.95
C SER A 158 35.18 -3.11 13.29
N GLN A 159 34.42 -4.19 13.37
CA GLN A 159 33.19 -4.52 12.62
C GLN A 159 31.94 -3.67 12.99
N GLU A 160 32.05 -2.42 13.44
CA GLU A 160 30.91 -1.58 13.82
C GLU A 160 31.00 -0.10 13.41
N GLU A 161 31.89 0.30 12.51
CA GLU A 161 31.85 1.67 12.01
C GLU A 161 30.72 1.81 10.96
N SER A 162 29.65 2.49 11.32
CA SER A 162 28.59 2.87 10.39
C SER A 162 29.19 3.62 9.20
N LEU A 163 28.92 3.12 8.00
CA LEU A 163 29.42 3.71 6.76
C LEU A 163 28.93 5.16 6.66
N SER A 164 29.87 6.11 6.47
CA SER A 164 29.52 7.53 6.41
C SER A 164 30.26 8.26 5.29
N PHE A 165 29.62 9.27 4.69
CA PHE A 165 30.13 10.04 3.58
C PHE A 165 29.97 11.55 3.82
N PRO A 166 30.96 12.38 3.46
CA PRO A 166 30.82 13.83 3.53
C PRO A 166 29.74 14.35 2.59
N LEU A 167 29.09 15.43 2.99
CA LEU A 167 28.20 16.22 2.10
C LEU A 167 28.94 16.58 0.80
N ASN A 168 28.18 16.64 -0.29
CA ASN A 168 28.67 16.88 -1.64
C ASN A 168 29.48 15.71 -2.26
N SER A 169 29.72 14.64 -1.53
CA SER A 169 30.26 13.41 -2.11
C SER A 169 29.36 12.88 -3.21
N LYS A 170 29.97 12.22 -4.16
CA LYS A 170 29.24 11.45 -5.18
C LYS A 170 29.31 9.98 -4.81
N ILE A 171 28.16 9.31 -4.77
CA ILE A 171 28.07 7.89 -4.46
C ILE A 171 27.34 7.13 -5.56
N ARG A 172 27.52 5.82 -5.58
CA ARG A 172 26.67 4.84 -6.24
C ARG A 172 26.11 3.88 -5.21
N LEU A 173 24.99 3.29 -5.51
CA LEU A 173 24.45 2.18 -4.74
C LEU A 173 24.78 0.88 -5.48
N GLU A 174 25.46 -0.02 -4.82
CA GLU A 174 25.75 -1.38 -5.29
C GLU A 174 24.81 -2.34 -4.53
N VAL A 175 23.98 -3.08 -5.27
CA VAL A 175 23.04 -4.06 -4.69
C VAL A 175 23.40 -5.44 -5.21
N ASN A 176 23.79 -6.33 -4.30
CA ASN A 176 24.14 -7.71 -4.67
C ASN A 176 22.90 -8.62 -4.56
N LEU A 177 22.41 -9.09 -5.69
CA LEU A 177 21.18 -9.83 -5.83
C LEU A 177 21.47 -11.32 -6.08
N GLU A 178 20.91 -12.19 -5.25
CA GLU A 178 21.21 -13.64 -5.31
C GLU A 178 20.51 -14.34 -6.48
N SER A 179 19.34 -13.86 -6.89
CA SER A 179 18.51 -14.50 -7.91
C SER A 179 17.92 -13.47 -8.87
N ALA A 180 17.45 -13.93 -10.01
CA ALA A 180 16.71 -13.09 -10.95
C ALA A 180 15.38 -12.62 -10.35
N GLY A 181 14.94 -11.41 -10.73
CA GLY A 181 13.69 -10.86 -10.24
C GLY A 181 13.51 -9.38 -10.59
N TYR A 182 12.66 -8.71 -9.83
CA TYR A 182 12.36 -7.30 -9.92
C TYR A 182 12.83 -6.58 -8.66
N LEU A 183 13.61 -5.53 -8.82
CA LEU A 183 14.11 -4.70 -7.73
C LEU A 183 13.24 -3.43 -7.58
N LEU A 184 12.66 -3.23 -6.41
CA LEU A 184 12.12 -1.96 -5.96
C LEU A 184 13.06 -1.41 -4.87
N LEU A 185 13.66 -0.25 -5.11
CA LEU A 185 14.59 0.38 -4.17
C LEU A 185 14.05 1.73 -3.73
N LEU A 186 13.92 1.91 -2.43
CA LEU A 186 13.39 3.11 -1.79
C LEU A 186 14.47 3.72 -0.91
N GLU A 187 14.48 5.05 -0.83
CA GLU A 187 15.39 5.82 0.02
C GLU A 187 14.61 6.85 0.83
N LYS A 188 14.90 6.95 2.11
CA LYS A 188 14.50 8.05 2.97
C LYS A 188 15.72 8.89 3.29
N GLY A 189 15.78 10.07 2.67
CA GLY A 189 16.86 11.00 2.90
C GLY A 189 16.79 11.72 4.26
N THR A 190 17.86 12.39 4.64
CA THR A 190 17.99 13.17 5.89
C THR A 190 16.89 14.21 6.08
N SER A 191 16.22 14.65 5.01
CA SER A 191 15.07 15.57 5.06
C SER A 191 13.75 14.90 5.44
N GLY A 192 13.73 13.58 5.66
CA GLY A 192 12.53 12.78 5.87
C GLY A 192 11.67 12.55 4.60
N LYS A 193 12.14 13.00 3.44
CA LYS A 193 11.48 12.70 2.16
C LYS A 193 11.86 11.31 1.70
N ILE A 194 10.88 10.58 1.18
CA ILE A 194 11.05 9.21 0.71
C ILE A 194 10.91 9.20 -0.80
N TYR A 195 11.81 8.50 -1.48
CA TYR A 195 11.86 8.41 -2.93
C TYR A 195 11.94 6.97 -3.41
N CYS A 196 11.37 6.70 -4.59
CA CYS A 196 11.57 5.47 -5.32
C CYS A 196 12.78 5.64 -6.26
N LEU A 197 13.92 5.02 -5.92
CA LEU A 197 15.13 5.08 -6.71
C LEU A 197 15.12 4.10 -7.89
N CYS A 198 14.49 2.94 -7.71
CA CYS A 198 14.29 1.91 -8.72
C CYS A 198 12.86 1.35 -8.60
N PRO A 199 12.05 1.37 -9.67
CA PRO A 199 12.32 1.97 -10.99
C PRO A 199 12.30 3.50 -10.98
N SER A 200 13.15 4.12 -11.80
CA SER A 200 13.17 5.59 -12.00
C SER A 200 14.04 5.95 -13.20
N GLY A 201 14.24 7.26 -13.45
CA GLY A 201 15.23 7.74 -14.41
C GLY A 201 16.69 7.40 -14.07
N PHE A 202 16.99 6.98 -12.85
CA PHE A 202 18.30 6.47 -12.44
C PHE A 202 18.44 4.93 -12.63
N ALA A 203 17.31 4.24 -12.67
CA ALA A 203 17.23 2.79 -12.84
C ALA A 203 16.02 2.42 -13.70
N PRO A 204 16.09 2.62 -15.03
CA PRO A 204 14.99 2.32 -15.95
C PRO A 204 14.76 0.81 -16.15
N GLU A 205 15.71 -0.04 -15.81
CA GLU A 205 15.61 -1.49 -15.96
C GLU A 205 15.61 -2.17 -14.59
N PRO A 206 14.45 -2.24 -13.91
CA PRO A 206 14.34 -2.82 -12.57
C PRO A 206 14.39 -4.35 -12.56
N GLN A 207 14.22 -5.01 -13.72
CA GLN A 207 14.38 -6.46 -13.86
C GLN A 207 15.87 -6.81 -13.95
N HIS A 208 16.28 -7.87 -13.26
CA HIS A 208 17.68 -8.31 -13.19
C HIS A 208 17.78 -9.84 -13.26
N SER A 209 18.92 -10.31 -13.67
CA SER A 209 19.27 -11.75 -13.75
C SER A 209 20.00 -12.29 -12.52
N GLY A 210 20.12 -11.49 -11.46
CA GLY A 210 20.99 -11.73 -10.31
C GLY A 210 22.38 -11.08 -10.50
N GLY A 211 23.19 -11.13 -9.44
CA GLY A 211 24.52 -10.51 -9.40
C GLY A 211 24.50 -9.05 -8.98
N LEU A 212 25.52 -8.29 -9.37
CA LEU A 212 25.71 -6.92 -8.96
C LEU A 212 24.84 -5.95 -9.77
N PHE A 213 23.92 -5.25 -9.07
CA PHE A 213 23.06 -4.23 -9.63
C PHE A 213 23.54 -2.85 -9.16
N ILE A 214 23.87 -1.97 -10.08
CA ILE A 214 24.47 -0.66 -9.78
C ILE A 214 23.48 0.47 -10.12
N LEU A 215 23.30 1.39 -9.20
CA LEU A 215 22.55 2.63 -9.41
C LEU A 215 23.46 3.86 -9.26
N PRO A 216 23.34 4.88 -10.10
CA PRO A 216 22.53 4.90 -11.34
C PRO A 216 23.03 3.86 -12.35
N GLN A 217 22.10 3.29 -13.15
CA GLN A 217 22.44 2.32 -14.19
C GLN A 217 23.29 2.96 -15.29
N HIS A 218 24.14 2.14 -15.92
CA HIS A 218 25.12 2.59 -16.92
C HIS A 218 24.50 3.26 -18.16
N ASN A 219 23.27 2.88 -18.52
CA ASN A 219 22.49 3.42 -19.64
C ASN A 219 21.78 4.74 -19.32
N THR A 220 21.96 5.30 -18.11
CA THR A 220 21.36 6.59 -17.71
C THR A 220 22.31 7.77 -17.92
N ARG A 221 21.76 8.99 -17.95
CA ARG A 221 22.55 10.23 -18.01
C ARG A 221 23.35 10.48 -16.73
N HIS A 222 22.85 10.00 -15.61
CA HIS A 222 23.45 10.16 -14.30
C HIS A 222 24.46 9.03 -14.06
N LYS A 223 25.62 9.37 -13.51
CA LYS A 223 26.67 8.39 -13.21
C LYS A 223 26.88 8.16 -11.71
N SER A 224 26.27 9.01 -10.90
CA SER A 224 26.33 8.98 -9.44
C SER A 224 25.18 9.75 -8.85
N PHE A 225 24.86 9.50 -7.59
CA PHE A 225 24.08 10.39 -6.75
C PHE A 225 25.01 11.41 -6.08
N LYS A 226 24.55 12.64 -5.90
CA LYS A 226 25.26 13.66 -5.13
C LYS A 226 24.56 13.80 -3.78
N LEU A 227 25.27 13.56 -2.69
CA LEU A 227 24.76 13.76 -1.34
C LEU A 227 24.54 15.25 -1.07
N THR A 228 23.30 15.63 -0.81
CA THR A 228 22.90 17.03 -0.62
C THR A 228 21.93 17.12 0.55
N GLY A 229 21.80 18.29 1.17
CA GLY A 229 20.88 18.51 2.28
C GLY A 229 21.62 18.73 3.59
N SER A 230 21.13 18.15 4.67
CA SER A 230 21.69 18.24 6.00
C SER A 230 22.45 16.96 6.37
N PRO A 231 23.44 17.03 7.26
CA PRO A 231 24.00 15.84 7.87
C PRO A 231 22.94 15.02 8.59
N GLY A 232 23.12 13.72 8.64
CA GLY A 232 22.17 12.79 9.25
C GLY A 232 22.29 11.39 8.68
N GLU A 233 21.30 10.55 8.91
CA GLU A 233 21.24 9.19 8.40
C GLU A 233 20.29 9.12 7.18
N GLU A 234 20.71 8.40 6.15
CA GLU A 234 19.89 8.02 5.01
C GLU A 234 19.59 6.53 5.08
N GLU A 235 18.32 6.20 4.97
CA GLU A 235 17.79 4.84 5.12
C GLU A 235 17.38 4.28 3.75
N ILE A 236 17.78 3.06 3.45
CA ILE A 236 17.45 2.39 2.19
C ILE A 236 16.67 1.10 2.48
N VAL A 237 15.59 0.90 1.75
CA VAL A 237 14.84 -0.37 1.72
C VAL A 237 14.79 -0.89 0.30
N ALA A 238 15.16 -2.16 0.13
CA ALA A 238 15.02 -2.89 -1.12
C ALA A 238 13.94 -3.97 -0.97
N VAL A 239 13.01 -4.01 -1.93
CA VAL A 239 12.07 -5.11 -2.10
C VAL A 239 12.45 -5.87 -3.35
N ILE A 240 12.76 -7.16 -3.19
CA ILE A 240 13.13 -8.06 -4.28
C ILE A 240 11.95 -9.01 -4.48
N ALA A 241 11.27 -8.87 -5.60
CA ALA A 241 10.13 -9.69 -5.98
C ALA A 241 10.48 -10.56 -7.19
N LYS A 242 9.83 -11.72 -7.32
CA LYS A 242 10.02 -12.60 -8.48
C LYS A 242 9.50 -11.96 -9.76
N ASP A 243 8.33 -11.35 -9.68
CA ASP A 243 7.64 -10.70 -10.78
C ASP A 243 7.44 -9.21 -10.50
N VAL A 244 6.97 -8.46 -11.49
CA VAL A 244 6.64 -7.04 -11.33
C VAL A 244 5.56 -6.89 -10.26
N PRO A 245 5.79 -6.12 -9.18
CA PRO A 245 4.77 -5.89 -8.16
C PRO A 245 3.51 -5.24 -8.74
N GLY A 246 2.33 -5.74 -8.35
CA GLY A 246 1.03 -5.20 -8.76
C GLY A 246 0.68 -3.90 -8.03
N LEU A 247 1.56 -2.89 -8.12
CA LEU A 247 1.40 -1.59 -7.49
C LEU A 247 1.08 -0.53 -8.55
N ASP A 248 -0.11 0.05 -8.51
CA ASP A 248 -0.59 1.00 -9.52
C ASP A 248 0.27 2.27 -9.64
N TRP A 249 1.03 2.59 -8.59
CA TRP A 249 1.87 3.77 -8.51
C TRP A 249 3.31 3.56 -8.98
N LEU A 250 3.72 2.36 -9.34
CA LEU A 250 5.09 2.12 -9.79
C LEU A 250 5.46 3.03 -10.96
N PRO A 251 6.59 3.77 -10.87
CA PRO A 251 7.05 4.58 -11.99
C PRO A 251 7.31 3.71 -13.22
N LYS A 252 6.95 4.21 -14.39
CA LYS A 252 7.36 3.57 -15.63
C LYS A 252 8.87 3.72 -15.84
N PRO A 253 9.50 2.77 -16.53
CA PRO A 253 10.91 2.87 -16.84
C PRO A 253 11.33 4.22 -17.42
N GLY A 254 12.33 4.86 -16.83
CA GLY A 254 12.84 6.16 -17.27
C GLY A 254 12.03 7.40 -16.81
N GLU A 255 10.95 7.25 -16.08
CA GLU A 255 10.24 8.37 -15.47
C GLU A 255 11.09 9.07 -14.41
N LYS A 256 10.70 10.31 -14.09
CA LYS A 256 11.34 11.10 -13.03
C LYS A 256 11.24 10.39 -11.69
N LEU A 257 12.17 10.74 -10.81
CA LEU A 257 12.18 10.27 -9.43
C LEU A 257 10.84 10.55 -8.76
N LEU A 258 10.16 9.50 -8.30
CA LEU A 258 8.89 9.60 -7.59
C LEU A 258 9.12 9.82 -6.10
N GLN A 259 8.61 10.94 -5.58
CA GLN A 259 8.51 11.14 -4.14
C GLN A 259 7.29 10.38 -3.60
N LEU A 260 7.52 9.45 -2.68
CA LEU A 260 6.47 8.64 -2.10
C LEU A 260 5.63 9.43 -1.08
N ARG A 261 4.33 9.16 -1.11
CA ARG A 261 3.34 9.65 -0.17
C ARG A 261 2.81 8.50 0.67
N GLU A 262 1.93 8.82 1.61
CA GLU A 262 1.28 7.85 2.49
C GLU A 262 0.59 6.73 1.71
N GLU A 263 -0.16 7.07 0.66
CA GLU A 263 -0.89 6.12 -0.20
C GLU A 263 0.03 5.09 -0.89
N HIS A 264 1.24 5.53 -1.29
CA HIS A 264 2.22 4.65 -1.94
C HIS A 264 2.80 3.64 -0.95
N LEU A 265 3.15 4.09 0.25
CA LEU A 265 3.68 3.23 1.31
C LEU A 265 2.63 2.25 1.82
N MET A 266 1.37 2.68 1.92
CA MET A 266 0.25 1.80 2.26
C MET A 266 0.10 0.68 1.23
N GLY A 267 0.03 1.04 -0.05
CA GLY A 267 -0.07 0.06 -1.12
C GLY A 267 1.08 -0.94 -1.12
N LEU A 268 2.31 -0.50 -0.79
CA LEU A 268 3.47 -1.38 -0.66
C LEU A 268 3.34 -2.33 0.54
N LEU A 269 2.95 -1.82 1.71
CA LEU A 269 2.76 -2.64 2.91
C LEU A 269 1.63 -3.68 2.73
N ASP A 270 0.54 -3.30 2.06
CA ASP A 270 -0.54 -4.23 1.69
C ASP A 270 -0.01 -5.31 0.74
N TYR A 271 0.72 -4.91 -0.31
CA TYR A 271 1.35 -5.85 -1.24
C TYR A 271 2.24 -6.85 -0.50
N LEU A 272 3.14 -6.38 0.38
CA LEU A 272 4.03 -7.25 1.15
C LEU A 272 3.30 -8.17 2.14
N SER A 273 2.11 -7.79 2.61
CA SER A 273 1.28 -8.64 3.47
C SER A 273 0.68 -9.82 2.72
N ASP A 274 0.38 -9.63 1.44
CA ASP A 274 -0.27 -10.63 0.58
C ASP A 274 0.74 -11.52 -0.16
N TYR A 275 1.94 -11.00 -0.48
CA TYR A 275 3.00 -11.68 -1.22
C TYR A 275 4.20 -11.98 -0.31
N ARG A 276 4.18 -13.14 0.37
CA ARG A 276 5.22 -13.56 1.33
C ARG A 276 6.55 -13.97 0.68
N ASP A 277 6.58 -14.14 -0.62
CA ASP A 277 7.77 -14.56 -1.37
C ASP A 277 8.71 -13.40 -1.73
N CYS A 278 8.39 -12.17 -1.30
CA CYS A 278 9.25 -11.02 -1.47
C CYS A 278 10.33 -10.99 -0.38
N GLN A 279 11.59 -10.78 -0.79
CA GLN A 279 12.66 -10.46 0.14
C GLN A 279 12.67 -8.94 0.39
N VAL A 280 12.61 -8.52 1.65
CA VAL A 280 12.70 -7.11 2.03
C VAL A 280 13.96 -6.91 2.85
N LEU A 281 14.85 -6.04 2.35
CA LEU A 281 16.18 -5.79 2.91
C LEU A 281 16.31 -4.31 3.26
N ARG A 282 17.14 -4.00 4.27
CA ARG A 282 17.43 -2.62 4.68
C ARG A 282 18.90 -2.38 4.97
N THR A 283 19.32 -1.17 4.73
CA THR A 283 20.61 -0.63 5.17
C THR A 283 20.49 0.87 5.44
N ALA A 284 21.43 1.42 6.20
CA ALA A 284 21.52 2.85 6.42
C ALA A 284 22.99 3.29 6.31
N TYR A 285 23.17 4.59 6.01
CA TYR A 285 24.49 5.21 6.00
C TYR A 285 24.42 6.66 6.47
N GLY A 286 25.53 7.11 7.07
CA GLY A 286 25.67 8.47 7.57
C GLY A 286 26.05 9.47 6.47
N VAL A 287 25.51 10.69 6.56
CA VAL A 287 25.96 11.85 5.80
C VAL A 287 26.54 12.82 6.81
N THR A 288 27.83 13.17 6.65
CA THR A 288 28.57 14.04 7.55
C THR A 288 28.86 15.40 6.92
N VAL A 289 29.31 16.35 7.71
CA VAL A 289 29.68 17.70 7.23
C VAL A 289 30.96 17.63 6.37
#